data_633b27b84d6b93e6f24754031356c63b
#
_entry.id   633b27b84d6b93e6f24754031356c63b
#
_cell.length_a   1.000
_cell.length_b   1.000
_cell.length_c   1.000
_cell.angle_alpha   90.00
_cell.angle_beta   90.00
_cell.angle_gamma   90.00
#
_symmetry.space_group_name_H-M   'P 1'
#
loop_
_entity.id
_entity.type
_entity.pdbx_description
1 polymer ?
#
loop_
_entity_poly.entity_id
_entity_poly.type
_entity_poly.pdbx_seq_one_letter_code
_entity_poly.pdbx_strand_id
1 'polypeptide(L)'
;NDWLQSVDGFPALISDPWLNGRLTALHASSDLWACGSSVDSAMAVITLPKTASALQQELLSQTLSGLRSAFEPQGARLIGGHTLEARAEAPTHLSLGLQVSLTVNGKRPAHPGSKGGLQPGDQLLLSRPLGTGVLFAAAMAGAAQPEDLDHALAQMGTSQHPIVQQLQELISLEA
;
A
#
# COMPACT_ATOMS: atom_id res chain seq x y z
N ASN A 1 -10.94 -5.69 -22.28
CA ASN A 1 -9.66 -5.51 -21.56
C ASN A 1 -9.68 -6.40 -20.32
N ASP A 2 -8.82 -7.39 -20.28
CA ASP A 2 -8.86 -8.46 -19.27
C ASP A 2 -8.00 -8.14 -18.03
N TRP A 3 -7.44 -6.93 -17.98
CA TRP A 3 -6.56 -6.46 -16.94
C TRP A 3 -7.08 -5.20 -16.27
N LEU A 4 -6.85 -5.14 -14.95
CA LEU A 4 -6.94 -3.93 -14.13
C LEU A 4 -5.53 -3.48 -13.79
N GLN A 5 -5.33 -2.18 -13.74
CA GLN A 5 -4.07 -1.56 -13.38
C GLN A 5 -4.34 -0.35 -12.50
N SER A 6 -3.56 -0.19 -11.45
CA SER A 6 -3.53 1.03 -10.63
C SER A 6 -2.10 1.51 -10.45
N VAL A 7 -1.95 2.81 -10.28
CA VAL A 7 -0.68 3.46 -9.93
C VAL A 7 -0.89 4.24 -8.67
N ASP A 8 -0.06 3.97 -7.68
CA ASP A 8 -0.11 4.67 -6.42
C ASP A 8 1.28 4.86 -5.82
N GLY A 9 1.44 5.86 -4.96
CA GLY A 9 2.71 6.10 -4.30
C GLY A 9 2.72 7.39 -3.50
N PHE A 10 3.60 7.41 -2.52
CA PHE A 10 3.75 8.56 -1.64
C PHE A 10 5.17 8.61 -1.04
N PRO A 11 5.60 9.78 -0.55
CA PRO A 11 6.78 9.88 0.29
C PRO A 11 6.66 9.01 1.52
N ALA A 12 7.77 8.51 2.04
CA ALA A 12 7.78 7.69 3.24
C ALA A 12 7.05 8.39 4.40
N LEU A 13 6.08 7.70 4.97
CA LEU A 13 5.27 8.17 6.11
C LEU A 13 6.04 8.08 7.45
N ILE A 14 6.99 7.15 7.51
CA ILE A 14 7.78 6.82 8.71
C ILE A 14 9.23 6.56 8.32
N SER A 15 10.10 6.49 9.32
CA SER A 15 11.54 6.27 9.12
C SER A 15 11.95 4.81 8.93
N ASP A 16 11.03 3.84 9.04
CA ASP A 16 11.28 2.42 8.79
C ASP A 16 11.08 2.10 7.30
N PRO A 17 12.14 1.78 6.53
CA PRO A 17 12.04 1.55 5.09
C PRO A 17 11.28 0.26 4.76
N TRP A 18 11.42 -0.77 5.60
CA TRP A 18 10.71 -2.03 5.41
C TRP A 18 9.20 -1.86 5.57
N LEU A 19 8.79 -1.22 6.67
CA LEU A 19 7.37 -0.97 6.93
C LEU A 19 6.78 -0.03 5.88
N ASN A 20 7.49 1.03 5.46
CA ASN A 20 7.06 1.88 4.35
C ASN A 20 6.82 1.09 3.07
N GLY A 21 7.74 0.19 2.70
CA GLY A 21 7.58 -0.69 1.55
C GLY A 21 6.31 -1.53 1.67
N ARG A 22 6.11 -2.17 2.82
CA ARG A 22 4.92 -2.97 3.08
C ARG A 22 3.64 -2.15 3.00
N LEU A 23 3.58 -1.00 3.66
CA LEU A 23 2.39 -0.13 3.65
C LEU A 23 2.06 0.37 2.24
N THR A 24 3.08 0.77 1.46
CA THR A 24 2.89 1.21 0.08
C THR A 24 2.33 0.08 -0.79
N ALA A 25 2.83 -1.15 -0.64
CA ALA A 25 2.34 -2.30 -1.39
C ALA A 25 0.88 -2.64 -1.03
N LEU A 26 0.53 -2.62 0.25
CA LEU A 26 -0.85 -2.87 0.71
C LEU A 26 -1.80 -1.76 0.23
N HIS A 27 -1.36 -0.51 0.26
CA HIS A 27 -2.14 0.63 -0.20
C HIS A 27 -2.41 0.54 -1.71
N ALA A 28 -1.37 0.36 -2.53
CA ALA A 28 -1.52 0.22 -3.97
C ALA A 28 -2.38 -1.01 -4.37
N SER A 29 -2.29 -2.11 -3.61
CA SER A 29 -3.12 -3.30 -3.83
C SER A 29 -4.61 -3.04 -3.57
N SER A 30 -4.95 -2.09 -2.70
CA SER A 30 -6.32 -1.85 -2.25
C SER A 30 -7.27 -1.44 -3.38
N ASP A 31 -6.78 -0.76 -4.40
CA ASP A 31 -7.58 -0.38 -5.57
C ASP A 31 -8.05 -1.60 -6.39
N LEU A 32 -7.15 -2.57 -6.55
CA LEU A 32 -7.50 -3.82 -7.22
C LEU A 32 -8.46 -4.64 -6.36
N TRP A 33 -8.20 -4.72 -5.06
CA TRP A 33 -9.09 -5.41 -4.12
C TRP A 33 -10.49 -4.80 -4.09
N ALA A 34 -10.61 -3.47 -4.14
CA ALA A 34 -11.90 -2.78 -4.22
C ALA A 34 -12.69 -3.15 -5.48
N CYS A 35 -11.99 -3.54 -6.54
CA CYS A 35 -12.62 -4.07 -7.77
C CYS A 35 -12.84 -5.59 -7.74
N GLY A 36 -12.52 -6.26 -6.63
CA GLY A 36 -12.62 -7.72 -6.52
C GLY A 36 -11.47 -8.46 -7.26
N SER A 37 -10.35 -7.81 -7.52
CA SER A 37 -9.19 -8.42 -8.18
C SER A 37 -8.06 -8.65 -7.19
N SER A 38 -7.31 -9.73 -7.33
CA SER A 38 -6.02 -9.92 -6.67
C SER A 38 -4.90 -9.29 -7.50
N VAL A 39 -3.82 -8.89 -6.85
CA VAL A 39 -2.60 -8.44 -7.55
C VAL A 39 -1.89 -9.67 -8.12
N ASP A 40 -1.50 -9.62 -9.39
CA ASP A 40 -0.67 -10.61 -10.09
C ASP A 40 0.79 -10.17 -10.13
N SER A 41 1.00 -8.91 -10.45
CA SER A 41 2.34 -8.36 -10.60
C SER A 41 2.40 -6.87 -10.25
N ALA A 42 3.60 -6.41 -9.90
CA ALA A 42 3.88 -5.02 -9.61
C ALA A 42 5.22 -4.57 -10.20
N MET A 43 5.31 -3.27 -10.50
CA MET A 43 6.55 -2.56 -10.79
C MET A 43 6.72 -1.41 -9.82
N ALA A 44 7.96 -1.16 -9.37
CA ALA A 44 8.27 -0.12 -8.41
C ALA A 44 9.19 0.95 -8.98
N VAL A 45 8.87 2.22 -8.75
CA VAL A 45 9.83 3.32 -8.87
C VAL A 45 10.20 3.77 -7.46
N ILE A 46 11.48 3.63 -7.12
CA ILE A 46 11.99 3.94 -5.78
C ILE A 46 12.98 5.09 -5.91
N THR A 47 12.68 6.22 -5.28
CA THR A 47 13.60 7.36 -5.18
C THR A 47 14.28 7.28 -3.82
N LEU A 48 15.61 7.15 -3.86
CA LEU A 48 16.47 7.12 -2.67
C LEU A 48 16.98 8.52 -2.34
N PRO A 49 17.20 8.84 -1.07
CA PRO A 49 17.83 10.09 -0.69
C PRO A 49 19.28 10.15 -1.19
N LYS A 50 19.78 11.35 -1.42
CA LYS A 50 21.19 11.58 -1.70
C LYS A 50 21.99 11.38 -0.43
N THR A 51 22.67 10.25 -0.31
CA THR A 51 23.45 9.85 0.88
C THR A 51 24.54 8.85 0.49
N ALA A 52 25.29 8.33 1.48
CA ALA A 52 26.33 7.33 1.24
C ALA A 52 25.76 6.05 0.58
N SER A 53 26.48 5.48 -0.39
CA SER A 53 26.03 4.32 -1.17
C SER A 53 25.64 3.11 -0.31
N ALA A 54 26.34 2.88 0.80
CA ALA A 54 26.02 1.79 1.71
C ALA A 54 24.62 1.98 2.37
N LEU A 55 24.27 3.22 2.74
CA LEU A 55 22.96 3.52 3.29
C LEU A 55 21.88 3.43 2.20
N GLN A 56 22.16 3.89 0.98
CA GLN A 56 21.23 3.73 -0.15
C GLN A 56 20.92 2.25 -0.43
N GLN A 57 21.94 1.38 -0.41
CA GLN A 57 21.75 -0.05 -0.57
C GLN A 57 20.89 -0.65 0.53
N GLU A 58 21.10 -0.26 1.77
CA GLU A 58 20.31 -0.73 2.91
C GLU A 58 18.86 -0.28 2.80
N LEU A 59 18.62 1.00 2.52
CA LEU A 59 17.27 1.56 2.30
C LEU A 59 16.53 0.83 1.18
N LEU A 60 17.22 0.59 0.05
CA LEU A 60 16.64 -0.13 -1.08
C LEU A 60 16.32 -1.58 -0.71
N SER A 61 17.24 -2.29 -0.06
CA SER A 61 17.08 -3.68 0.34
C SER A 61 15.88 -3.86 1.28
N GLN A 62 15.78 -3.03 2.31
CA GLN A 62 14.68 -3.07 3.27
C GLN A 62 13.35 -2.71 2.60
N THR A 63 13.32 -1.68 1.76
CA THR A 63 12.11 -1.29 1.01
C THR A 63 11.62 -2.42 0.11
N LEU A 64 12.51 -3.04 -0.67
CA LEU A 64 12.16 -4.17 -1.54
C LEU A 64 11.67 -5.38 -0.73
N SER A 65 12.28 -5.66 0.42
CA SER A 65 11.82 -6.71 1.32
C SER A 65 10.43 -6.42 1.88
N GLY A 66 10.16 -5.16 2.26
CA GLY A 66 8.84 -4.71 2.70
C GLY A 66 7.78 -4.89 1.61
N LEU A 67 8.06 -4.48 0.37
CA LEU A 67 7.17 -4.68 -0.78
C LEU A 67 6.83 -6.17 -0.97
N ARG A 68 7.85 -7.04 -0.99
CA ARG A 68 7.67 -8.48 -1.15
C ARG A 68 6.83 -9.09 -0.02
N SER A 69 7.02 -8.63 1.22
CA SER A 69 6.25 -9.13 2.37
C SER A 69 4.74 -8.93 2.24
N ALA A 70 4.30 -7.97 1.42
CA ALA A 70 2.90 -7.74 1.11
C ALA A 70 2.43 -8.49 -0.15
N PHE A 71 3.29 -8.62 -1.17
CA PHE A 71 2.94 -9.25 -2.44
C PHE A 71 2.99 -10.77 -2.41
N GLU A 72 4.03 -11.36 -1.81
CA GLU A 72 4.24 -12.82 -1.81
C GLU A 72 3.07 -13.61 -1.20
N PRO A 73 2.45 -13.19 -0.05
CA PRO A 73 1.32 -13.92 0.52
C PRO A 73 0.08 -13.98 -0.37
N GLN A 74 -0.07 -13.07 -1.33
CA GLN A 74 -1.16 -13.06 -2.31
C GLN A 74 -0.75 -13.64 -3.68
N GLY A 75 0.45 -14.22 -3.78
CA GLY A 75 0.98 -14.80 -5.01
C GLY A 75 1.48 -13.77 -6.04
N ALA A 76 1.49 -12.48 -5.69
CA ALA A 76 1.94 -11.41 -6.55
C ALA A 76 3.47 -11.32 -6.62
N ARG A 77 3.99 -10.87 -7.77
CA ARG A 77 5.42 -10.74 -8.00
C ARG A 77 5.82 -9.31 -8.31
N LEU A 78 6.90 -8.86 -7.70
CA LEU A 78 7.59 -7.65 -8.14
C LEU A 78 8.44 -8.00 -9.37
N ILE A 79 8.02 -7.55 -10.56
CA ILE A 79 8.58 -7.96 -11.84
C ILE A 79 9.57 -6.97 -12.44
N GLY A 80 9.73 -5.79 -11.84
CA GLY A 80 10.66 -4.78 -12.31
C GLY A 80 10.42 -3.42 -11.68
N GLY A 81 11.05 -2.43 -12.26
CA GLY A 81 10.92 -1.04 -11.83
C GLY A 81 12.16 -0.23 -12.14
N HIS A 82 12.31 0.88 -11.41
CA HIS A 82 13.43 1.78 -11.56
C HIS A 82 13.86 2.35 -10.21
N THR A 83 15.15 2.60 -10.04
CA THR A 83 15.70 3.25 -8.84
C THR A 83 16.32 4.59 -9.25
N LEU A 84 15.94 5.64 -8.53
CA LEU A 84 16.39 6.99 -8.73
C LEU A 84 17.11 7.51 -7.48
N GLU A 85 18.04 8.43 -7.65
CA GLU A 85 18.57 9.24 -6.57
C GLU A 85 17.87 10.61 -6.60
N ALA A 86 17.45 11.09 -5.43
CA ALA A 86 16.91 12.44 -5.28
C ALA A 86 17.97 13.49 -5.62
N ARG A 87 17.59 14.52 -6.38
CA ARG A 87 18.51 15.60 -6.80
C ARG A 87 18.79 16.61 -5.69
N ALA A 88 17.86 16.76 -4.76
CA ALA A 88 17.99 17.64 -3.59
C ALA A 88 18.07 16.84 -2.30
N GLU A 89 18.71 17.42 -1.28
CA GLU A 89 18.69 16.85 0.07
C GLU A 89 17.24 16.83 0.58
N ALA A 90 16.89 15.77 1.29
CA ALA A 90 15.55 15.64 1.85
C ALA A 90 15.35 16.70 2.95
N PRO A 91 14.33 17.55 2.85
CA PRO A 91 14.19 18.69 3.75
C PRO A 91 13.58 18.35 5.11
N THR A 92 13.39 17.09 5.48
CA THR A 92 12.54 16.79 6.63
C THR A 92 13.10 15.78 7.61
N HIS A 93 12.88 16.08 8.88
CA HIS A 93 13.17 15.28 10.05
C HIS A 93 12.28 14.02 10.19
N LEU A 94 11.28 13.85 9.33
CA LEU A 94 10.23 12.83 9.45
C LEU A 94 10.30 11.73 8.38
N SER A 95 10.92 11.99 7.23
CA SER A 95 11.14 10.97 6.21
C SER A 95 12.62 10.91 5.84
N LEU A 96 13.12 9.71 5.60
CA LEU A 96 14.47 9.49 5.11
C LEU A 96 14.70 10.02 3.67
N GLY A 97 13.76 10.79 3.11
CA GLY A 97 13.78 11.21 1.70
C GLY A 97 13.47 10.05 0.74
N LEU A 98 13.01 8.94 1.26
CA LEU A 98 12.58 7.78 0.50
C LEU A 98 11.19 8.04 -0.11
N GLN A 99 11.01 7.73 -1.39
CA GLN A 99 9.71 7.73 -2.06
C GLN A 99 9.53 6.43 -2.81
N VAL A 100 8.32 5.87 -2.74
CA VAL A 100 7.98 4.63 -3.44
C VAL A 100 6.69 4.85 -4.22
N SER A 101 6.74 4.57 -5.51
CA SER A 101 5.56 4.53 -6.38
C SER A 101 5.46 3.14 -7.00
N LEU A 102 4.25 2.62 -7.07
CA LEU A 102 3.96 1.28 -7.55
C LEU A 102 2.94 1.35 -8.69
N THR A 103 3.18 0.54 -9.71
CA THR A 103 2.15 0.13 -10.65
C THR A 103 1.80 -1.31 -10.31
N VAL A 104 0.53 -1.58 -10.00
CA VAL A 104 0.02 -2.92 -9.69
C VAL A 104 -0.93 -3.38 -10.79
N ASN A 105 -0.84 -4.65 -11.14
CA ASN A 105 -1.65 -5.27 -12.20
C ASN A 105 -2.37 -6.49 -11.65
N GLY A 106 -3.60 -6.70 -12.09
CA GLY A 106 -4.39 -7.87 -11.76
C GLY A 106 -5.38 -8.23 -12.86
N LYS A 107 -5.87 -9.45 -12.85
CA LYS A 107 -6.89 -9.88 -13.79
C LYS A 107 -8.24 -9.27 -13.42
N ARG A 108 -8.96 -8.77 -14.41
CA ARG A 108 -10.32 -8.28 -14.22
C ARG A 108 -11.23 -9.44 -13.84
N PRO A 109 -11.96 -9.40 -12.72
CA PRO A 109 -12.96 -10.41 -12.39
C PRO A 109 -14.16 -10.31 -13.33
N ALA A 110 -14.96 -11.38 -13.43
CA ALA A 110 -16.18 -11.41 -14.24
C ALA A 110 -17.18 -10.32 -13.78
N HIS A 111 -17.26 -10.11 -12.47
CA HIS A 111 -18.12 -9.10 -11.84
C HIS A 111 -17.23 -8.15 -11.00
N PRO A 112 -16.67 -7.09 -11.61
CA PRO A 112 -15.85 -6.14 -10.88
C PRO A 112 -16.70 -5.31 -9.92
N GLY A 113 -16.18 -5.07 -8.73
CA GLY A 113 -16.78 -4.15 -7.77
C GLY A 113 -17.00 -2.76 -8.37
N SER A 114 -18.08 -2.10 -8.00
CA SER A 114 -18.43 -0.74 -8.43
C SER A 114 -18.62 0.18 -7.25
N LYS A 115 -18.30 1.46 -7.42
CA LYS A 115 -18.56 2.52 -6.42
C LYS A 115 -20.01 3.00 -6.41
N GLY A 116 -20.82 2.58 -7.37
CA GLY A 116 -22.22 2.97 -7.51
C GLY A 116 -23.15 1.78 -7.29
N GLY A 117 -24.47 2.07 -7.28
CA GLY A 117 -25.50 1.04 -7.23
C GLY A 117 -26.11 0.78 -5.87
N LEU A 118 -25.68 1.50 -4.81
CA LEU A 118 -26.28 1.38 -3.48
C LEU A 118 -27.78 1.69 -3.51
N GLN A 119 -28.56 0.88 -2.79
CA GLN A 119 -30.00 0.99 -2.66
C GLN A 119 -30.40 1.28 -1.21
N PRO A 120 -31.57 1.90 -0.97
CA PRO A 120 -32.09 2.02 0.39
C PRO A 120 -32.28 0.65 1.03
N GLY A 121 -31.70 0.46 2.20
CA GLY A 121 -31.68 -0.82 2.93
C GLY A 121 -30.33 -1.54 2.89
N ASP A 122 -29.41 -1.15 2.00
CA ASP A 122 -28.05 -1.69 1.99
C ASP A 122 -27.31 -1.35 3.29
N GLN A 123 -26.44 -2.25 3.71
CA GLN A 123 -25.59 -2.07 4.88
C GLN A 123 -24.16 -1.78 4.48
N LEU A 124 -23.55 -0.80 5.13
CA LEU A 124 -22.13 -0.46 4.96
C LEU A 124 -21.31 -1.13 6.07
N LEU A 125 -20.33 -1.93 5.67
CA LEU A 125 -19.40 -2.57 6.58
C LEU A 125 -18.03 -1.90 6.50
N LEU A 126 -17.45 -1.57 7.66
CA LEU A 126 -16.08 -1.10 7.77
C LEU A 126 -15.18 -2.22 8.28
N SER A 127 -14.21 -2.63 7.51
CA SER A 127 -13.24 -3.67 7.88
C SER A 127 -12.17 -3.19 8.85
N ARG A 128 -12.01 -1.86 8.98
CA ARG A 128 -11.09 -1.22 9.93
C ARG A 128 -11.53 0.22 10.23
N PRO A 129 -11.07 0.82 11.35
CA PRO A 129 -11.36 2.22 11.68
C PRO A 129 -10.88 3.19 10.60
N LEU A 130 -11.58 4.32 10.50
CA LEU A 130 -11.19 5.47 9.69
C LEU A 130 -10.36 6.45 10.53
N GLY A 131 -9.65 7.37 9.85
CA GLY A 131 -8.98 8.49 10.50
C GLY A 131 -7.45 8.43 10.53
N THR A 132 -6.82 7.42 9.92
CA THR A 132 -5.35 7.30 9.88
C THR A 132 -4.68 8.55 9.31
N GLY A 133 -5.22 9.16 8.24
CA GLY A 133 -4.68 10.39 7.67
C GLY A 133 -4.72 11.58 8.64
N VAL A 134 -5.79 11.71 9.43
CA VAL A 134 -5.90 12.75 10.47
C VAL A 134 -4.87 12.50 11.58
N LEU A 135 -4.69 11.25 11.99
CA LEU A 135 -3.73 10.87 13.01
C LEU A 135 -2.28 11.16 12.58
N PHE A 136 -1.91 10.85 11.33
CA PHE A 136 -0.59 11.18 10.79
C PHE A 136 -0.39 12.70 10.66
N ALA A 137 -1.41 13.46 10.27
CA ALA A 137 -1.35 14.91 10.25
C ALA A 137 -1.14 15.49 11.66
N ALA A 138 -1.83 14.95 12.66
CA ALA A 138 -1.63 15.31 14.07
C ALA A 138 -0.22 14.94 14.55
N ALA A 139 0.31 13.80 14.14
CA ALA A 139 1.68 13.38 14.46
C ALA A 139 2.73 14.36 13.89
N MET A 140 2.56 14.77 12.63
CA MET A 140 3.44 15.78 12.01
C MET A 140 3.37 17.13 12.73
N ALA A 141 2.26 17.45 13.37
CA ALA A 141 2.09 18.63 14.21
C ALA A 141 2.54 18.43 15.68
N GLY A 142 3.04 17.24 16.04
CA GLY A 142 3.45 16.90 17.42
C GLY A 142 2.27 16.75 18.39
N ALA A 143 1.05 16.49 17.89
CA ALA A 143 -0.18 16.43 18.67
C ALA A 143 -0.78 15.02 18.82
N ALA A 144 -0.21 14.00 18.16
CA ALA A 144 -0.65 12.61 18.31
C ALA A 144 0.09 11.91 19.46
N GLN A 145 -0.58 10.95 20.09
CA GLN A 145 0.05 10.05 21.05
C GLN A 145 0.80 8.93 20.28
N PRO A 146 2.01 8.54 20.71
CA PRO A 146 2.77 7.48 20.06
C PRO A 146 2.02 6.14 19.97
N GLU A 147 1.28 5.78 21.01
CA GLU A 147 0.52 4.53 21.08
C GLU A 147 -0.58 4.46 20.02
N ASP A 148 -1.22 5.59 19.71
CA ASP A 148 -2.23 5.68 18.65
C ASP A 148 -1.60 5.47 17.26
N LEU A 149 -0.39 5.99 17.05
CA LEU A 149 0.37 5.79 15.82
C LEU A 149 0.80 4.33 15.66
N ASP A 150 1.33 3.72 16.70
CA ASP A 150 1.75 2.31 16.68
C ASP A 150 0.55 1.40 16.37
N HIS A 151 -0.61 1.67 16.99
CA HIS A 151 -1.83 0.94 16.71
C HIS A 151 -2.30 1.13 15.25
N ALA A 152 -2.28 2.35 14.74
CA ALA A 152 -2.64 2.65 13.35
C ALA A 152 -1.68 1.95 12.37
N LEU A 153 -0.37 2.00 12.61
CA LEU A 153 0.64 1.33 11.79
C LEU A 153 0.46 -0.20 11.77
N ALA A 154 0.16 -0.80 12.91
CA ALA A 154 -0.12 -2.24 13.00
C ALA A 154 -1.35 -2.62 12.16
N GLN A 155 -2.43 -1.82 12.24
CA GLN A 155 -3.63 -2.03 11.44
C GLN A 155 -3.37 -1.80 9.94
N MET A 156 -2.66 -0.74 9.56
CA MET A 156 -2.29 -0.48 8.17
C MET A 156 -1.39 -1.58 7.59
N GLY A 157 -0.49 -2.13 8.41
CA GLY A 157 0.40 -3.23 8.04
C GLY A 157 -0.29 -4.59 7.87
N THR A 158 -1.57 -4.70 8.24
CA THR A 158 -2.37 -5.93 8.09
C THR A 158 -3.04 -5.95 6.72
N SER A 159 -2.83 -7.02 5.94
CA SER A 159 -3.44 -7.18 4.62
C SER A 159 -4.95 -7.39 4.72
N GLN A 160 -5.71 -6.74 3.84
CA GLN A 160 -7.15 -6.98 3.67
C GLN A 160 -7.46 -8.00 2.56
N HIS A 161 -6.47 -8.51 1.87
CA HIS A 161 -6.65 -9.51 0.82
C HIS A 161 -7.48 -10.74 1.28
N PRO A 162 -7.28 -11.30 2.49
CA PRO A 162 -8.10 -12.42 2.95
C PRO A 162 -9.60 -12.08 3.08
N ILE A 163 -9.94 -10.84 3.45
CA ILE A 163 -11.34 -10.39 3.52
C ILE A 163 -11.95 -10.36 2.12
N VAL A 164 -11.20 -9.84 1.13
CA VAL A 164 -11.64 -9.80 -0.26
C VAL A 164 -11.89 -11.20 -0.80
N GLN A 165 -11.02 -12.15 -0.51
CA GLN A 165 -11.19 -13.55 -0.91
C GLN A 165 -12.47 -14.16 -0.32
N GLN A 166 -12.73 -13.96 0.97
CA GLN A 166 -13.96 -14.43 1.62
C GLN A 166 -15.21 -13.80 1.00
N LEU A 167 -15.19 -12.51 0.69
CA LEU A 167 -16.32 -11.84 0.03
C LEU A 167 -16.56 -12.40 -1.38
N GLN A 168 -15.50 -12.68 -2.13
CA GLN A 168 -15.62 -13.30 -3.47
C GLN A 168 -16.21 -14.70 -3.41
N GLU A 169 -15.83 -15.51 -2.42
CA GLU A 169 -16.41 -16.84 -2.19
C GLU A 169 -17.91 -16.73 -1.89
N LEU A 170 -18.33 -15.80 -1.03
CA LEU A 170 -19.74 -15.58 -0.71
C LEU A 170 -20.55 -15.17 -1.95
N ILE A 171 -20.05 -14.21 -2.73
CA ILE A 171 -20.70 -13.76 -3.97
C ILE A 171 -20.82 -14.89 -4.99
N SER A 172 -19.84 -15.77 -5.08
CA SER A 172 -19.86 -16.90 -6.01
C SER A 172 -20.84 -18.03 -5.61
N LEU A 173 -21.22 -18.08 -4.33
CA LEU A 173 -22.22 -19.06 -3.84
C LEU A 173 -23.67 -18.61 -4.08
N GLU A 174 -23.88 -17.31 -4.30
CA GLU A 174 -25.23 -16.72 -4.54
C GLU A 174 -25.53 -16.51 -6.03
N ALA A 175 -24.57 -16.75 -6.93
CA ALA A 175 -24.69 -16.58 -8.38
C ALA A 175 -24.96 -17.91 -9.09
#